data_aea19f545ca723d5a27f16ed2105e05f
#
_entry.id   aea19f545ca723d5a27f16ed2105e05f
#
_cell.length_a   1.000
_cell.length_b   1.000
_cell.length_c   1.000
_cell.angle_alpha   90.00
_cell.angle_beta   90.00
_cell.angle_gamma   90.00
#
_symmetry.space_group_name_H-M   'P 1'
#
loop_
_entity.id
_entity.type
_entity.pdbx_description
1 polymer ?
#
loop_
_entity_poly.entity_id
_entity_poly.type
_entity_poly.pdbx_seq_one_letter_code
_entity_poly.pdbx_strand_id
1 'polypeptide(L)'
;MDNEQFLICAEHTGQYTFPLVCACKSVECKLWLENPSQIKYSSGMQRGKNDKVDAKRIAIYASRFGDKVKYYDRPTEEIERLKQLERERALYVTDLAKYKGQMYDQKDFMPAALYRKKTKRMKGLIQELQAAIDAITAEMEKIIGSTEVLARQMELLMSIDGVGKVVALNVIIETEAFSRFDNPRKFCCHAGVAPFSYTSGSSQHSKNKVSHRANKNIKKLLHMAAVSVTHRKEGELKAYYMRKVEEGKNKMSVINALRCLLYTSDAAD
;
A
#
# COMPACT_ATOMS: atom_id res chain seq x y z
N MET A 1 1.95 -34.10 -21.31
CA MET A 1 0.71 -33.31 -21.25
C MET A 1 1.15 -31.86 -21.39
N ASP A 2 0.75 -31.18 -22.46
CA ASP A 2 1.17 -29.84 -22.71
C ASP A 2 0.64 -28.91 -21.61
N ASN A 3 1.55 -28.30 -20.85
CA ASN A 3 1.26 -27.41 -19.73
C ASN A 3 0.45 -26.15 -20.15
N GLU A 4 0.26 -25.91 -21.42
CA GLU A 4 -0.52 -24.82 -21.98
C GLU A 4 -2.05 -24.99 -21.83
N GLN A 5 -2.53 -26.17 -21.50
CA GLN A 5 -3.97 -26.47 -21.43
C GLN A 5 -4.61 -26.19 -20.06
N PHE A 6 -3.81 -25.86 -19.03
CA PHE A 6 -4.32 -25.65 -17.68
C PHE A 6 -4.15 -24.21 -17.23
N LEU A 7 -5.26 -23.57 -16.88
CA LEU A 7 -5.29 -22.29 -16.20
C LEU A 7 -5.60 -22.51 -14.72
N ILE A 8 -4.69 -22.15 -13.85
CA ILE A 8 -4.92 -22.12 -12.41
C ILE A 8 -5.41 -20.75 -12.03
N CYS A 9 -6.63 -20.65 -11.48
CA CYS A 9 -7.19 -19.42 -10.95
C CYS A 9 -7.35 -19.53 -9.43
N ALA A 10 -6.94 -18.49 -8.70
CA ALA A 10 -7.08 -18.43 -7.26
C ALA A 10 -7.40 -17.00 -6.78
N GLU A 11 -7.94 -16.90 -5.57
CA GLU A 11 -8.10 -15.60 -4.90
C GLU A 11 -6.76 -15.06 -4.44
N HIS A 12 -6.51 -13.77 -4.67
CA HIS A 12 -5.33 -13.09 -4.15
C HIS A 12 -5.52 -12.78 -2.66
N THR A 13 -5.07 -13.69 -1.79
CA THR A 13 -5.17 -13.61 -0.33
C THR A 13 -3.85 -13.19 0.35
N GLY A 14 -3.07 -12.35 -0.32
CA GLY A 14 -1.81 -11.82 0.19
C GLY A 14 -0.75 -12.92 0.37
N GLN A 15 -0.15 -13.01 1.57
CA GLN A 15 0.92 -13.98 1.85
C GLN A 15 0.50 -15.46 1.69
N TYR A 16 -0.77 -15.77 1.84
CA TYR A 16 -1.28 -17.14 1.71
C TYR A 16 -1.26 -17.67 0.27
N THR A 17 -1.10 -16.79 -0.73
CA THR A 17 -0.92 -17.20 -2.13
C THR A 17 0.50 -17.64 -2.45
N PHE A 18 1.49 -17.34 -1.58
CA PHE A 18 2.90 -17.61 -1.84
C PHE A 18 3.21 -19.09 -2.14
N PRO A 19 2.72 -20.09 -1.36
CA PRO A 19 2.97 -21.50 -1.67
C PRO A 19 2.43 -21.90 -3.06
N LEU A 20 1.25 -21.40 -3.45
CA LEU A 20 0.66 -21.66 -4.76
C LEU A 20 1.51 -21.02 -5.89
N VAL A 21 1.98 -19.79 -5.70
CA VAL A 21 2.86 -19.10 -6.66
C VAL A 21 4.16 -19.89 -6.86
N CYS A 22 4.76 -20.41 -5.77
CA CYS A 22 5.96 -21.23 -5.84
C CYS A 22 5.71 -22.55 -6.57
N ALA A 23 4.60 -23.23 -6.26
CA ALA A 23 4.22 -24.48 -6.92
C ALA A 23 3.96 -24.26 -8.43
N CYS A 24 3.23 -23.22 -8.81
CA CYS A 24 2.99 -22.90 -10.22
C CYS A 24 4.29 -22.61 -10.97
N LYS A 25 5.26 -21.94 -10.31
CA LYS A 25 6.58 -21.69 -10.90
C LYS A 25 7.35 -22.99 -11.14
N SER A 26 7.36 -23.93 -10.17
CA SER A 26 8.12 -25.17 -10.28
C SER A 26 7.62 -26.11 -11.39
N VAL A 27 6.34 -25.98 -11.79
CA VAL A 27 5.70 -26.76 -12.84
C VAL A 27 5.34 -25.94 -14.08
N GLU A 28 5.83 -24.68 -14.15
CA GLU A 28 5.63 -23.75 -15.27
C GLU A 28 4.16 -23.54 -15.67
N CYS A 29 3.24 -23.59 -14.69
CA CYS A 29 1.81 -23.37 -14.94
C CYS A 29 1.46 -21.89 -14.96
N LYS A 30 0.53 -21.52 -15.83
CA LYS A 30 -0.04 -20.16 -15.87
C LYS A 30 -0.99 -19.96 -14.69
N LEU A 31 -0.74 -18.93 -13.88
CA LEU A 31 -1.51 -18.57 -12.70
C LEU A 31 -2.26 -17.27 -12.92
N TRP A 32 -3.56 -17.27 -12.60
CA TRP A 32 -4.39 -16.08 -12.51
C TRP A 32 -4.78 -15.81 -11.06
N LEU A 33 -4.23 -14.76 -10.45
CA LEU A 33 -4.63 -14.30 -9.12
C LEU A 33 -5.66 -13.18 -9.25
N GLU A 34 -6.91 -13.47 -8.85
CA GLU A 34 -8.00 -12.51 -8.94
C GLU A 34 -8.34 -11.90 -7.59
N ASN A 35 -8.85 -10.67 -7.61
CA ASN A 35 -9.34 -10.01 -6.40
C ASN A 35 -10.57 -10.75 -5.85
N PRO A 36 -10.58 -11.15 -4.55
CA PRO A 36 -11.71 -11.84 -3.92
C PRO A 36 -13.05 -11.14 -4.10
N SER A 37 -13.06 -9.81 -4.14
CA SER A 37 -14.27 -9.04 -4.38
C SER A 37 -14.85 -9.23 -5.78
N GLN A 38 -14.01 -9.38 -6.81
CA GLN A 38 -14.48 -9.61 -8.18
C GLN A 38 -15.18 -10.97 -8.29
N ILE A 39 -14.56 -12.02 -7.73
CA ILE A 39 -15.15 -13.35 -7.70
C ILE A 39 -16.48 -13.33 -6.94
N LYS A 40 -16.52 -12.70 -5.77
CA LYS A 40 -17.72 -12.59 -4.93
C LYS A 40 -18.87 -11.87 -5.64
N TYR A 41 -18.61 -10.71 -6.26
CA TYR A 41 -19.68 -9.93 -6.90
C TYR A 41 -20.16 -10.53 -8.21
N SER A 42 -19.33 -11.31 -8.91
CA SER A 42 -19.74 -12.01 -10.12
C SER A 42 -20.67 -13.20 -9.88
N SER A 43 -20.68 -13.74 -8.66
CA SER A 43 -21.43 -14.96 -8.30
C SER A 43 -22.85 -14.71 -7.83
N GLY A 44 -23.29 -13.42 -7.70
CA GLY A 44 -24.61 -13.08 -7.16
C GLY A 44 -24.76 -13.39 -5.65
N MET A 45 -25.99 -13.36 -5.15
CA MET A 45 -26.28 -13.71 -3.76
C MET A 45 -26.21 -15.22 -3.58
N GLN A 46 -25.33 -15.69 -2.71
CA GLN A 46 -25.17 -17.11 -2.42
C GLN A 46 -25.18 -17.37 -0.92
N ARG A 47 -25.81 -18.49 -0.52
CA ARG A 47 -25.82 -18.99 0.84
C ARG A 47 -24.85 -20.17 0.99
N GLY A 48 -24.26 -20.31 2.17
CA GLY A 48 -23.29 -21.36 2.47
C GLY A 48 -21.84 -20.97 2.10
N LYS A 49 -20.92 -21.33 2.97
CA LYS A 49 -19.48 -21.08 2.81
C LYS A 49 -18.72 -22.32 3.27
N ASN A 50 -17.97 -22.91 2.36
CA ASN A 50 -16.93 -23.89 2.65
C ASN A 50 -15.92 -23.89 1.49
N ASP A 51 -14.74 -24.40 1.73
CA ASP A 51 -13.62 -24.34 0.78
C ASP A 51 -13.95 -25.02 -0.57
N LYS A 52 -14.73 -26.11 -0.56
CA LYS A 52 -15.13 -26.82 -1.79
C LYS A 52 -16.09 -25.97 -2.64
N VAL A 53 -17.02 -25.25 -2.00
CA VAL A 53 -17.95 -24.33 -2.69
C VAL A 53 -17.18 -23.14 -3.22
N ASP A 54 -16.23 -22.59 -2.45
CA ASP A 54 -15.44 -21.44 -2.86
C ASP A 54 -14.50 -21.79 -4.02
N ALA A 55 -13.86 -22.96 -3.99
CA ALA A 55 -13.07 -23.46 -5.13
C ALA A 55 -13.91 -23.61 -6.41
N LYS A 56 -15.14 -24.15 -6.30
CA LYS A 56 -16.08 -24.25 -7.44
C LYS A 56 -16.47 -22.87 -7.99
N ARG A 57 -16.67 -21.89 -7.12
CA ARG A 57 -16.98 -20.49 -7.52
C ARG A 57 -15.83 -19.88 -8.30
N ILE A 58 -14.59 -20.07 -7.84
CA ILE A 58 -13.39 -19.60 -8.53
C ILE A 58 -13.29 -20.25 -9.92
N ALA A 59 -13.51 -21.54 -10.03
CA ALA A 59 -13.49 -22.25 -11.32
C ALA A 59 -14.57 -21.74 -12.29
N ILE A 60 -15.80 -21.51 -11.81
CA ILE A 60 -16.89 -20.93 -12.62
C ILE A 60 -16.54 -19.49 -13.03
N TYR A 61 -15.95 -18.70 -12.13
CA TYR A 61 -15.49 -17.35 -12.44
C TYR A 61 -14.46 -17.37 -13.58
N ALA A 62 -13.43 -18.20 -13.45
CA ALA A 62 -12.38 -18.34 -14.45
C ALA A 62 -12.93 -18.77 -15.82
N SER A 63 -13.87 -19.70 -15.84
CA SER A 63 -14.52 -20.16 -17.07
C SER A 63 -15.35 -19.05 -17.75
N ARG A 64 -16.08 -18.22 -16.95
CA ARG A 64 -16.95 -17.17 -17.50
C ARG A 64 -16.20 -15.91 -17.97
N PHE A 65 -15.07 -15.63 -17.36
CA PHE A 65 -14.29 -14.41 -17.61
C PHE A 65 -12.89 -14.72 -18.18
N GLY A 66 -12.79 -15.81 -18.96
CA GLY A 66 -11.55 -16.18 -19.62
C GLY A 66 -10.98 -15.11 -20.56
N ASP A 67 -11.85 -14.22 -21.09
CA ASP A 67 -11.47 -13.04 -21.87
C ASP A 67 -10.75 -11.95 -21.06
N LYS A 68 -10.84 -12.01 -19.73
CA LYS A 68 -10.24 -11.04 -18.78
C LYS A 68 -9.04 -11.58 -18.03
N VAL A 69 -8.53 -12.74 -18.42
CA VAL A 69 -7.39 -13.36 -17.75
C VAL A 69 -6.19 -12.41 -17.73
N LYS A 70 -5.68 -12.18 -16.54
CA LYS A 70 -4.39 -11.54 -16.32
C LYS A 70 -3.49 -12.51 -15.60
N TYR A 71 -2.51 -13.03 -16.33
CA TYR A 71 -1.52 -13.89 -15.71
C TYR A 71 -0.77 -13.14 -14.62
N TYR A 72 -0.57 -13.83 -13.50
CA TYR A 72 0.19 -13.28 -12.41
C TYR A 72 1.66 -13.23 -12.81
N ASP A 73 2.15 -12.03 -12.96
CA ASP A 73 3.58 -11.78 -13.12
C ASP A 73 4.19 -11.61 -11.74
N ARG A 74 5.21 -12.41 -11.46
CA ARG A 74 5.85 -12.40 -10.15
C ARG A 74 6.79 -11.19 -10.08
N PRO A 75 6.70 -10.38 -9.02
CA PRO A 75 7.69 -9.34 -8.76
C PRO A 75 9.12 -9.90 -8.73
N THR A 76 10.10 -9.07 -9.00
CA THR A 76 11.50 -9.46 -8.85
C THR A 76 11.80 -9.89 -7.41
N GLU A 77 12.88 -10.66 -7.22
CA GLU A 77 13.26 -11.16 -5.90
C GLU A 77 13.53 -10.01 -4.92
N GLU A 78 14.14 -8.93 -5.41
CA GLU A 78 14.39 -7.71 -4.63
C GLU A 78 13.07 -7.09 -4.13
N ILE A 79 12.08 -6.96 -4.99
CA ILE A 79 10.77 -6.40 -4.61
C ILE A 79 10.04 -7.32 -3.63
N GLU A 80 10.11 -8.64 -3.80
CA GLU A 80 9.53 -9.58 -2.83
C GLU A 80 10.19 -9.47 -1.47
N ARG A 81 11.52 -9.38 -1.44
CA ARG A 81 12.29 -9.20 -0.21
C ARG A 81 11.96 -7.87 0.47
N LEU A 82 11.90 -6.78 -0.29
CA LEU A 82 11.48 -5.46 0.21
C LEU A 82 10.05 -5.49 0.79
N LYS A 83 9.10 -6.22 0.17
CA LYS A 83 7.74 -6.40 0.71
C LYS A 83 7.73 -7.12 2.05
N GLN A 84 8.58 -8.12 2.24
CA GLN A 84 8.69 -8.85 3.51
C GLN A 84 9.28 -7.96 4.60
N LEU A 85 10.39 -7.29 4.31
CA LEU A 85 11.07 -6.38 5.24
C LEU A 85 10.16 -5.20 5.66
N GLU A 86 9.40 -4.62 4.73
CA GLU A 86 8.49 -3.52 5.07
C GLU A 86 7.33 -3.99 5.96
N ARG A 87 6.80 -5.19 5.78
CA ARG A 87 5.78 -5.75 6.67
C ARG A 87 6.31 -5.95 8.09
N GLU A 88 7.51 -6.50 8.22
CA GLU A 88 8.18 -6.69 9.50
C GLU A 88 8.46 -5.33 10.17
N ARG A 89 9.01 -4.38 9.42
CA ARG A 89 9.26 -3.02 9.88
C ARG A 89 7.97 -2.34 10.36
N ALA A 90 6.88 -2.44 9.61
CA ALA A 90 5.58 -1.85 9.97
C ALA A 90 5.02 -2.43 11.29
N LEU A 91 5.23 -3.74 11.53
CA LEU A 91 4.87 -4.39 12.78
C LEU A 91 5.64 -3.76 13.96
N TYR A 92 6.96 -3.68 13.85
CA TYR A 92 7.82 -3.12 14.91
C TYR A 92 7.57 -1.63 15.15
N VAL A 93 7.34 -0.84 14.09
CA VAL A 93 6.95 0.58 14.22
C VAL A 93 5.62 0.72 14.99
N THR A 94 4.67 -0.16 14.73
CA THR A 94 3.37 -0.16 15.41
C THR A 94 3.53 -0.48 16.91
N ASP A 95 4.31 -1.51 17.24
CA ASP A 95 4.55 -1.90 18.62
C ASP A 95 5.39 -0.85 19.37
N LEU A 96 6.39 -0.26 18.71
CA LEU A 96 7.18 0.84 19.26
C LEU A 96 6.28 2.03 19.66
N ALA A 97 5.35 2.43 18.76
CA ALA A 97 4.40 3.51 19.03
C ALA A 97 3.49 3.18 20.22
N LYS A 98 2.99 1.93 20.30
CA LYS A 98 2.17 1.43 21.39
C LYS A 98 2.92 1.49 22.75
N TYR A 99 4.15 1.01 22.83
CA TYR A 99 4.94 1.05 24.05
C TYR A 99 5.31 2.47 24.46
N LYS A 100 5.67 3.34 23.50
CA LYS A 100 5.91 4.77 23.78
C LYS A 100 4.66 5.45 24.34
N GLY A 101 3.48 5.23 23.74
CA GLY A 101 2.21 5.77 24.23
C GLY A 101 1.93 5.33 25.66
N GLN A 102 2.00 4.04 25.95
CA GLN A 102 1.74 3.51 27.30
C GLN A 102 2.70 4.06 28.39
N MET A 103 3.90 4.46 28.01
CA MET A 103 4.82 5.08 28.97
C MET A 103 4.33 6.44 29.48
N TYR A 104 3.66 7.23 28.61
CA TYR A 104 3.16 8.54 28.98
C TYR A 104 1.81 8.45 29.72
N ASP A 105 0.90 7.63 29.22
CA ASP A 105 -0.49 7.58 29.68
C ASP A 105 -0.65 7.05 31.11
N GLN A 106 0.30 6.26 31.62
CA GLN A 106 0.13 5.55 32.88
C GLN A 106 0.87 6.17 34.07
N LYS A 107 1.55 7.28 33.88
CA LYS A 107 2.36 7.93 34.91
C LYS A 107 1.57 8.26 36.16
N ASP A 108 0.37 8.80 35.99
CA ASP A 108 -0.48 9.30 37.07
C ASP A 108 -1.50 8.29 37.59
N PHE A 109 -1.52 7.07 37.03
CA PHE A 109 -2.49 6.03 37.34
C PHE A 109 -1.92 4.83 38.11
N MET A 110 -0.67 4.92 38.62
CA MET A 110 -0.05 3.85 39.40
C MET A 110 0.97 4.39 40.41
N PRO A 111 1.27 3.64 41.48
CA PRO A 111 2.32 4.01 42.43
C PRO A 111 3.66 4.23 41.74
N ALA A 112 4.37 5.29 42.12
CA ALA A 112 5.64 5.71 41.50
C ALA A 112 6.71 4.62 41.42
N ALA A 113 6.78 3.76 42.43
CA ALA A 113 7.75 2.65 42.48
C ALA A 113 7.46 1.58 41.41
N LEU A 114 6.17 1.25 41.21
CA LEU A 114 5.73 0.32 40.17
C LEU A 114 5.92 0.94 38.78
N TYR A 115 5.58 2.21 38.62
CA TYR A 115 5.79 2.95 37.37
C TYR A 115 7.27 2.94 36.95
N ARG A 116 8.20 3.22 37.87
CA ARG A 116 9.64 3.19 37.58
C ARG A 116 10.12 1.80 37.13
N LYS A 117 9.69 0.73 37.81
CA LYS A 117 10.05 -0.66 37.43
C LYS A 117 9.47 -1.01 36.03
N LYS A 118 8.22 -0.67 35.78
CA LYS A 118 7.56 -0.86 34.46
C LYS A 118 8.29 -0.11 33.36
N THR A 119 8.53 1.19 33.55
CA THR A 119 9.20 2.06 32.58
C THR A 119 10.62 1.56 32.26
N LYS A 120 11.37 1.05 33.24
CA LYS A 120 12.71 0.47 32.99
C LYS A 120 12.61 -0.71 32.01
N ARG A 121 11.66 -1.65 32.21
CA ARG A 121 11.46 -2.79 31.29
C ARG A 121 11.01 -2.34 29.90
N MET A 122 10.07 -1.38 29.85
CA MET A 122 9.55 -0.85 28.56
C MET A 122 10.63 -0.12 27.78
N LYS A 123 11.53 0.63 28.43
CA LYS A 123 12.67 1.28 27.77
C LYS A 123 13.58 0.28 27.08
N GLY A 124 13.87 -0.87 27.72
CA GLY A 124 14.63 -1.95 27.07
C GLY A 124 13.94 -2.46 25.81
N LEU A 125 12.64 -2.81 25.89
CA LEU A 125 11.89 -3.25 24.71
C LEU A 125 11.85 -2.19 23.59
N ILE A 126 11.71 -0.91 23.96
CA ILE A 126 11.73 0.21 22.99
C ILE A 126 13.10 0.30 22.30
N GLN A 127 14.19 0.12 23.02
CA GLN A 127 15.54 0.14 22.45
C GLN A 127 15.76 -1.02 21.47
N GLU A 128 15.36 -2.24 21.84
CA GLU A 128 15.45 -3.42 20.96
C GLU A 128 14.59 -3.25 19.69
N LEU A 129 13.35 -2.77 19.83
CA LEU A 129 12.49 -2.50 18.68
C LEU A 129 13.08 -1.42 17.75
N GLN A 130 13.67 -0.37 18.33
CA GLN A 130 14.31 0.67 17.53
C GLN A 130 15.52 0.12 16.77
N ALA A 131 16.37 -0.67 17.43
CA ALA A 131 17.52 -1.29 16.79
C ALA A 131 17.11 -2.24 15.66
N ALA A 132 16.04 -3.03 15.86
CA ALA A 132 15.50 -3.91 14.82
C ALA A 132 14.95 -3.10 13.62
N ILE A 133 14.23 -2.00 13.86
CA ILE A 133 13.72 -1.10 12.80
C ILE A 133 14.88 -0.50 12.00
N ASP A 134 15.94 -0.06 12.69
CA ASP A 134 17.11 0.54 12.04
C ASP A 134 17.87 -0.51 11.20
N ALA A 135 18.05 -1.72 11.71
CA ALA A 135 18.67 -2.83 10.97
C ALA A 135 17.89 -3.21 9.72
N ILE A 136 16.57 -3.37 9.81
CA ILE A 136 15.70 -3.65 8.66
C ILE A 136 15.77 -2.51 7.64
N THR A 137 15.76 -1.25 8.11
CA THR A 137 15.83 -0.09 7.22
C THR A 137 17.15 -0.08 6.46
N ALA A 138 18.28 -0.38 7.12
CA ALA A 138 19.57 -0.48 6.45
C ALA A 138 19.63 -1.63 5.42
N GLU A 139 19.00 -2.78 5.72
CA GLU A 139 18.90 -3.89 4.78
C GLU A 139 18.08 -3.50 3.53
N MET A 140 16.95 -2.81 3.71
CA MET A 140 16.14 -2.30 2.61
C MET A 140 16.89 -1.28 1.76
N GLU A 141 17.64 -0.36 2.38
CA GLU A 141 18.49 0.61 1.66
C GLU A 141 19.59 -0.10 0.84
N LYS A 142 20.17 -1.18 1.38
CA LYS A 142 21.15 -2.00 0.66
C LYS A 142 20.54 -2.67 -0.58
N ILE A 143 19.34 -3.22 -0.47
CA ILE A 143 18.63 -3.82 -1.62
C ILE A 143 18.33 -2.77 -2.68
N ILE A 144 17.84 -1.58 -2.30
CA ILE A 144 17.61 -0.49 -3.24
C ILE A 144 18.90 -0.08 -3.95
N GLY A 145 20.00 0.06 -3.21
CA GLY A 145 21.30 0.47 -3.78
C GLY A 145 21.99 -0.61 -4.63
N SER A 146 21.59 -1.89 -4.54
CA SER A 146 22.18 -2.97 -5.33
C SER A 146 21.72 -3.02 -6.80
N THR A 147 20.65 -2.31 -7.13
CA THR A 147 20.06 -2.28 -8.48
C THR A 147 19.98 -0.85 -8.99
N GLU A 148 20.63 -0.54 -10.10
CA GLU A 148 20.66 0.81 -10.68
C GLU A 148 19.23 1.37 -10.91
N VAL A 149 18.31 0.54 -11.40
CA VAL A 149 16.92 0.93 -11.63
C VAL A 149 16.22 1.36 -10.33
N LEU A 150 16.35 0.57 -9.25
CA LEU A 150 15.70 0.89 -7.96
C LEU A 150 16.35 2.12 -7.32
N ALA A 151 17.68 2.25 -7.40
CA ALA A 151 18.39 3.42 -6.89
C ALA A 151 17.93 4.70 -7.62
N ARG A 152 17.82 4.65 -8.96
CA ARG A 152 17.34 5.78 -9.75
C ARG A 152 15.88 6.15 -9.44
N GLN A 153 15.01 5.16 -9.31
CA GLN A 153 13.61 5.38 -8.90
C GLN A 153 13.53 6.02 -7.52
N MET A 154 14.37 5.59 -6.58
CA MET A 154 14.44 6.17 -5.24
C MET A 154 14.85 7.64 -5.27
N GLU A 155 15.89 7.99 -6.06
CA GLU A 155 16.33 9.38 -6.26
C GLU A 155 15.22 10.26 -6.85
N LEU A 156 14.58 9.78 -7.93
CA LEU A 156 13.49 10.51 -8.59
C LEU A 156 12.31 10.75 -7.64
N LEU A 157 11.89 9.73 -6.90
CA LEU A 157 10.82 9.90 -5.91
C LEU A 157 11.20 10.87 -4.79
N MET A 158 12.44 10.83 -4.33
CA MET A 158 12.91 11.73 -3.27
C MET A 158 13.12 13.16 -3.73
N SER A 159 13.23 13.43 -5.03
CA SER A 159 13.26 14.79 -5.59
C SER A 159 11.90 15.48 -5.52
N ILE A 160 10.80 14.73 -5.34
CA ILE A 160 9.46 15.27 -5.21
C ILE A 160 9.28 15.90 -3.83
N ASP A 161 8.82 17.13 -3.79
CA ASP A 161 8.54 17.87 -2.57
C ASP A 161 7.61 17.10 -1.62
N GLY A 162 8.06 16.91 -0.37
CA GLY A 162 7.31 16.21 0.65
C GLY A 162 7.48 14.68 0.64
N VAL A 163 8.12 14.09 -0.36
CA VAL A 163 8.41 12.67 -0.43
C VAL A 163 9.76 12.38 0.24
N GLY A 164 9.72 11.72 1.39
CA GLY A 164 10.90 11.22 2.09
C GLY A 164 11.16 9.73 1.80
N LYS A 165 12.30 9.21 2.29
CA LYS A 165 12.74 7.82 2.08
C LYS A 165 11.64 6.78 2.31
N VAL A 166 10.87 6.89 3.39
CA VAL A 166 9.81 5.93 3.73
C VAL A 166 8.68 5.95 2.71
N VAL A 167 8.28 7.13 2.25
CA VAL A 167 7.23 7.27 1.23
C VAL A 167 7.73 6.70 -0.10
N ALA A 168 8.93 7.11 -0.55
CA ALA A 168 9.54 6.64 -1.79
C ALA A 168 9.67 5.11 -1.82
N LEU A 169 10.21 4.52 -0.75
CA LEU A 169 10.36 3.08 -0.62
C LEU A 169 9.00 2.34 -0.73
N ASN A 170 7.98 2.83 -0.01
CA ASN A 170 6.65 2.21 -0.07
C ASN A 170 5.99 2.38 -1.45
N VAL A 171 6.24 3.46 -2.17
CA VAL A 171 5.78 3.63 -3.56
C VAL A 171 6.45 2.59 -4.46
N ILE A 172 7.77 2.41 -4.39
CA ILE A 172 8.50 1.38 -5.16
C ILE A 172 7.93 -0.02 -4.88
N ILE A 173 7.71 -0.36 -3.61
CA ILE A 173 7.18 -1.65 -3.18
C ILE A 173 5.75 -1.88 -3.72
N GLU A 174 4.85 -0.90 -3.55
CA GLU A 174 3.45 -1.04 -3.93
C GLU A 174 3.23 -1.02 -5.44
N THR A 175 4.10 -0.35 -6.17
CA THR A 175 4.07 -0.30 -7.64
C THR A 175 4.90 -1.41 -8.28
N GLU A 176 5.60 -2.22 -7.47
CA GLU A 176 6.51 -3.26 -7.96
C GLU A 176 7.52 -2.67 -8.95
N ALA A 177 8.23 -1.63 -8.50
CA ALA A 177 9.16 -0.83 -9.33
C ALA A 177 8.47 -0.26 -10.59
N PHE A 178 7.25 0.24 -10.45
CA PHE A 178 6.38 0.81 -11.50
C PHE A 178 5.89 -0.17 -12.57
N SER A 179 6.08 -1.48 -12.39
CA SER A 179 5.57 -2.49 -13.33
C SER A 179 4.10 -2.84 -13.14
N ARG A 180 3.55 -2.68 -11.92
CA ARG A 180 2.19 -3.12 -11.55
C ARG A 180 1.07 -2.25 -12.11
N PHE A 181 1.33 -0.97 -12.29
CA PHE A 181 0.33 0.00 -12.74
C PHE A 181 0.79 0.69 -14.02
N ASP A 182 0.08 0.46 -15.08
CA ASP A 182 0.28 1.08 -16.40
C ASP A 182 -0.18 2.54 -16.49
N ASN A 183 -0.82 3.06 -15.41
CA ASN A 183 -1.38 4.40 -15.38
C ASN A 183 -1.36 4.96 -13.95
N PRO A 184 -0.84 6.18 -13.72
CA PRO A 184 -0.80 6.82 -12.40
C PRO A 184 -2.17 6.90 -11.71
N ARG A 185 -3.26 7.07 -12.47
CA ARG A 185 -4.62 7.11 -11.93
C ARG A 185 -5.04 5.78 -11.30
N LYS A 186 -4.59 4.64 -11.85
CA LYS A 186 -4.86 3.31 -11.26
C LYS A 186 -4.18 3.16 -9.90
N PHE A 187 -2.95 3.65 -9.76
CA PHE A 187 -2.29 3.71 -8.46
C PHE A 187 -3.03 4.65 -7.49
N CYS A 188 -3.48 5.83 -7.91
CA CYS A 188 -4.29 6.73 -7.06
C CYS A 188 -5.61 6.07 -6.63
N CYS A 189 -6.24 5.24 -7.47
CA CYS A 189 -7.39 4.44 -7.11
C CYS A 189 -7.04 3.37 -6.07
N HIS A 190 -5.93 2.64 -6.27
CA HIS A 190 -5.41 1.66 -5.32
C HIS A 190 -5.07 2.30 -3.96
N ALA A 191 -4.43 3.45 -3.97
CA ALA A 191 -4.14 4.25 -2.78
C ALA A 191 -5.40 4.88 -2.14
N GLY A 192 -6.54 4.86 -2.82
CA GLY A 192 -7.79 5.47 -2.35
C GLY A 192 -7.72 6.98 -2.19
N VAL A 193 -6.97 7.65 -3.05
CA VAL A 193 -6.86 9.12 -3.09
C VAL A 193 -7.58 9.72 -4.29
N ALA A 194 -7.81 8.95 -5.36
CA ALA A 194 -8.59 9.39 -6.52
C ALA A 194 -10.07 9.56 -6.14
N PRO A 195 -10.67 10.73 -6.41
CA PRO A 195 -12.09 10.94 -6.21
C PRO A 195 -12.89 10.32 -7.36
N PHE A 196 -14.05 9.74 -7.03
CA PHE A 196 -15.03 9.26 -8.00
C PHE A 196 -16.29 10.13 -7.93
N SER A 197 -16.80 10.52 -9.10
CA SER A 197 -18.10 11.17 -9.21
C SER A 197 -19.21 10.11 -9.19
N TYR A 198 -20.26 10.39 -8.45
CA TYR A 198 -21.49 9.62 -8.46
C TYR A 198 -22.59 10.50 -9.04
N THR A 199 -22.99 10.22 -10.26
CA THR A 199 -24.13 10.87 -10.92
C THR A 199 -25.11 9.80 -11.34
N SER A 200 -26.38 9.96 -11.01
CA SER A 200 -27.46 9.09 -11.47
C SER A 200 -28.57 9.97 -12.05
N GLY A 201 -28.72 9.88 -13.38
CA GLY A 201 -29.67 10.73 -14.11
C GLY A 201 -29.36 12.23 -14.02
N SER A 202 -30.32 13.07 -14.35
CA SER A 202 -30.20 14.54 -14.32
C SER A 202 -30.37 15.17 -12.94
N SER A 203 -30.87 14.41 -11.95
CA SER A 203 -31.31 14.95 -10.65
C SER A 203 -30.40 14.63 -9.46
N GLN A 204 -29.48 13.65 -9.57
CA GLN A 204 -28.59 13.27 -8.47
C GLN A 204 -27.13 13.58 -8.77
N HIS A 205 -26.66 14.68 -8.18
CA HIS A 205 -25.23 15.01 -8.14
C HIS A 205 -24.74 14.83 -6.70
N SER A 206 -24.06 13.70 -6.40
CA SER A 206 -23.41 13.54 -5.11
C SER A 206 -22.01 14.16 -5.11
N LYS A 207 -21.57 14.59 -3.93
CA LYS A 207 -20.16 15.05 -3.76
C LYS A 207 -19.21 13.90 -4.12
N ASN A 208 -18.13 14.22 -4.80
CA ASN A 208 -17.07 13.26 -5.12
C ASN A 208 -16.55 12.59 -3.85
N LYS A 209 -16.47 11.28 -3.84
CA LYS A 209 -16.00 10.48 -2.71
C LYS A 209 -14.81 9.61 -3.13
N VAL A 210 -13.87 9.42 -2.23
CA VAL A 210 -12.79 8.45 -2.40
C VAL A 210 -13.26 7.06 -1.99
N SER A 211 -12.71 6.02 -2.63
CA SER A 211 -13.07 4.64 -2.28
C SER A 211 -12.63 4.29 -0.86
N HIS A 212 -13.48 3.54 -0.15
CA HIS A 212 -13.10 2.90 1.12
C HIS A 212 -12.24 1.64 0.90
N ARG A 213 -12.27 1.07 -0.31
CA ARG A 213 -11.40 -0.03 -0.74
C ARG A 213 -10.07 0.54 -1.19
N ALA A 214 -9.14 0.69 -0.26
CA ALA A 214 -7.86 1.35 -0.50
C ALA A 214 -6.77 0.69 0.33
N ASN A 215 -5.55 0.74 -0.18
CA ASN A 215 -4.38 0.45 0.64
C ASN A 215 -4.22 1.57 1.69
N LYS A 216 -4.59 1.25 2.94
CA LYS A 216 -4.61 2.23 4.04
C LYS A 216 -3.22 2.73 4.40
N ASN A 217 -2.17 1.91 4.19
CA ASN A 217 -0.79 2.28 4.49
C ASN A 217 -0.31 3.34 3.50
N ILE A 218 -0.39 3.06 2.19
CA ILE A 218 0.05 4.02 1.18
C ILE A 218 -0.80 5.31 1.22
N LYS A 219 -2.10 5.20 1.51
CA LYS A 219 -2.98 6.36 1.72
C LYS A 219 -2.49 7.27 2.84
N LYS A 220 -2.08 6.67 3.98
CA LYS A 220 -1.52 7.40 5.13
C LYS A 220 -0.20 8.07 4.76
N LEU A 221 0.68 7.36 4.09
CA LEU A 221 1.99 7.88 3.69
C LEU A 221 1.87 9.06 2.71
N LEU A 222 1.03 8.93 1.69
CA LEU A 222 0.74 10.03 0.77
C LEU A 222 0.07 11.23 1.47
N HIS A 223 -0.74 10.97 2.50
CA HIS A 223 -1.29 12.05 3.32
C HIS A 223 -0.21 12.80 4.09
N MET A 224 0.69 12.08 4.73
CA MET A 224 1.80 12.69 5.47
C MET A 224 2.72 13.47 4.54
N ALA A 225 3.02 12.95 3.36
CA ALA A 225 3.77 13.66 2.34
C ALA A 225 3.06 14.98 1.91
N ALA A 226 1.77 14.90 1.60
CA ALA A 226 0.98 16.10 1.23
C ALA A 226 0.91 17.14 2.35
N VAL A 227 0.79 16.71 3.62
CA VAL A 227 0.84 17.62 4.78
C VAL A 227 2.22 18.23 4.90
N SER A 228 3.31 17.48 4.72
CA SER A 228 4.67 18.00 4.73
C SER A 228 4.86 19.12 3.71
N VAL A 229 4.31 18.98 2.49
CA VAL A 229 4.31 20.04 1.46
C VAL A 229 3.67 21.33 2.00
N THR A 230 2.54 21.25 2.74
CA THR A 230 1.86 22.45 3.25
C THR A 230 2.69 23.24 4.25
N HIS A 231 3.68 22.63 4.88
CA HIS A 231 4.59 23.27 5.84
C HIS A 231 5.91 23.76 5.24
N ARG A 232 6.18 23.46 3.95
CA ARG A 232 7.39 24.00 3.29
C ARG A 232 7.27 25.51 3.09
N LYS A 233 8.41 26.18 2.98
CA LYS A 233 8.48 27.62 2.71
C LYS A 233 8.10 27.93 1.26
N GLU A 234 8.56 27.13 0.31
CA GLU A 234 8.42 27.32 -1.13
C GLU A 234 8.32 25.96 -1.85
N GLY A 235 8.06 25.97 -3.16
CA GLY A 235 7.92 24.82 -4.02
C GLY A 235 6.61 24.88 -4.83
N GLU A 236 6.57 24.22 -5.98
CA GLU A 236 5.41 24.26 -6.89
C GLU A 236 4.14 23.70 -6.25
N LEU A 237 4.25 22.58 -5.54
CA LEU A 237 3.12 21.98 -4.83
C LEU A 237 2.65 22.86 -3.66
N LYS A 238 3.57 23.59 -3.00
CA LYS A 238 3.21 24.57 -1.98
C LYS A 238 2.48 25.77 -2.60
N ALA A 239 2.96 26.29 -3.71
CA ALA A 239 2.31 27.38 -4.45
C ALA A 239 0.90 26.97 -4.92
N TYR A 240 0.75 25.76 -5.45
CA TYR A 240 -0.55 25.19 -5.78
C TYR A 240 -1.50 25.17 -4.57
N TYR A 241 -1.01 24.69 -3.40
CA TYR A 241 -1.80 24.64 -2.18
C TYR A 241 -2.29 26.03 -1.76
N MET A 242 -1.38 27.01 -1.70
CA MET A 242 -1.71 28.39 -1.29
C MET A 242 -2.75 29.00 -2.22
N ARG A 243 -2.52 28.94 -3.52
CA ARG A 243 -3.46 29.43 -4.54
C ARG A 243 -4.85 28.84 -4.38
N LYS A 244 -4.95 27.50 -4.20
CA LYS A 244 -6.25 26.83 -4.07
C LYS A 244 -6.98 27.14 -2.76
N VAL A 245 -6.25 27.42 -1.69
CA VAL A 245 -6.83 27.88 -0.42
C VAL A 245 -7.32 29.32 -0.54
N GLU A 246 -6.56 30.19 -1.20
CA GLU A 246 -6.95 31.59 -1.50
C GLU A 246 -8.19 31.67 -2.41
N GLU A 247 -8.35 30.73 -3.36
CA GLU A 247 -9.57 30.55 -4.15
C GLU A 247 -10.79 30.09 -3.31
N GLY A 248 -10.66 29.96 -1.98
CA GLY A 248 -11.74 29.54 -1.08
C GLY A 248 -11.97 28.02 -1.03
N LYS A 249 -11.10 27.17 -1.59
CA LYS A 249 -11.23 25.71 -1.49
C LYS A 249 -10.96 25.23 -0.09
N ASN A 250 -11.72 24.21 0.37
CA ASN A 250 -11.48 23.58 1.66
C ASN A 250 -10.08 22.97 1.73
N LYS A 251 -9.32 23.26 2.78
CA LYS A 251 -7.92 22.83 2.98
C LYS A 251 -7.75 21.32 2.84
N MET A 252 -8.65 20.51 3.41
CA MET A 252 -8.58 19.03 3.29
C MET A 252 -8.82 18.54 1.86
N SER A 253 -9.68 19.22 1.10
CA SER A 253 -9.89 18.92 -0.32
C SER A 253 -8.64 19.22 -1.14
N VAL A 254 -7.94 20.32 -0.84
CA VAL A 254 -6.67 20.67 -1.51
C VAL A 254 -5.56 19.68 -1.13
N ILE A 255 -5.46 19.28 0.15
CA ILE A 255 -4.51 18.24 0.58
C ILE A 255 -4.81 16.90 -0.14
N ASN A 256 -6.08 16.57 -0.37
CA ASN A 256 -6.40 15.37 -1.14
C ASN A 256 -5.99 15.48 -2.62
N ALA A 257 -6.09 16.66 -3.21
CA ALA A 257 -5.55 16.91 -4.56
C ALA A 257 -4.03 16.78 -4.60
N LEU A 258 -3.32 17.32 -3.60
CA LEU A 258 -1.87 17.15 -3.48
C LEU A 258 -1.46 15.67 -3.41
N ARG A 259 -2.21 14.79 -2.71
CA ARG A 259 -1.92 13.34 -2.69
C ARG A 259 -1.92 12.71 -4.07
N CYS A 260 -2.82 13.16 -4.95
CA CYS A 260 -2.83 12.70 -6.33
C CYS A 260 -1.66 13.27 -7.12
N LEU A 261 -1.37 14.57 -6.96
CA LEU A 261 -0.28 15.26 -7.66
C LEU A 261 1.09 14.70 -7.31
N LEU A 262 1.33 14.29 -6.06
CA LEU A 262 2.58 13.66 -5.63
C LEU A 262 2.98 12.41 -6.45
N TYR A 263 2.03 11.78 -7.13
CA TYR A 263 2.29 10.61 -7.97
C TYR A 263 2.12 10.91 -9.46
N THR A 264 1.42 11.99 -9.82
CA THR A 264 1.13 12.34 -11.22
C THR A 264 2.05 13.45 -11.74
N SER A 265 2.80 14.15 -10.87
CA SER A 265 3.79 15.14 -11.29
C SER A 265 5.08 14.44 -11.67
N ASP A 266 5.41 14.46 -12.97
CA ASP A 266 6.72 14.18 -13.61
C ASP A 266 7.51 12.91 -13.22
N ALA A 267 6.98 12.01 -12.41
CA ALA A 267 7.63 10.73 -12.14
C ALA A 267 7.38 9.67 -13.24
N ALA A 268 6.73 10.05 -14.32
CA ALA A 268 6.29 9.17 -15.41
C ALA A 268 6.85 9.55 -16.79
N ASP A 269 7.70 10.60 -16.88
CA ASP A 269 8.45 10.96 -18.10
C ASP A 269 9.91 10.49 -18.07
#